data_a95221af7aefbf6c4da5dba17c4d940d
#
_entry.id   a95221af7aefbf6c4da5dba17c4d940d
#
_cell.length_a   1.000
_cell.length_b   1.000
_cell.length_c   1.000
_cell.angle_alpha   90.00
_cell.angle_beta   90.00
_cell.angle_gamma   90.00
#
_symmetry.space_group_name_H-M   'P 1'
#
loop_
_entity.id
_entity.type
_entity.pdbx_description
1 polymer ?
#
loop_
_entity_poly.entity_id
_entity_poly.type
_entity_poly.pdbx_seq_one_letter_code
_entity_poly.pdbx_strand_id
1 'polypeptide(L)'
;LDINGVRLPKFDIQPEYLDLIDNPEKVKNTYDFLIALCQKGFKKLNIKKGSDEHKKYVDRIYYELDILKELGFVDYILLVWKVIHFCKVSDIPVGLGRGSAAGSFVLYLLGVTKIDSVKYELFFERFVSKIRAKKKVVDGVTYLDGSLMCDIDMDVCYYKRKDVLKYLEKEFQGKTSKIRTLNTLSGKLVMKECGKTVEDKSETEMNQVSSLIPKVFGQVKDISEAYDEVSEFKEWCDNNPRTYGT
;
A
#
# COMPACT_ATOMS: atom_id res chain seq x y z
N LEU A 1 -9.35 -24.13 6.23
CA LEU A 1 -10.07 -22.85 6.08
C LEU A 1 -10.21 -22.59 4.59
N ASP A 2 -11.39 -22.83 4.06
CA ASP A 2 -11.73 -22.46 2.68
C ASP A 2 -11.92 -20.94 2.64
N ILE A 3 -10.86 -20.22 2.28
CA ILE A 3 -10.92 -18.76 2.14
C ILE A 3 -11.34 -18.45 0.71
N ASN A 4 -12.64 -18.25 0.50
CA ASN A 4 -13.22 -17.93 -0.80
C ASN A 4 -12.90 -16.49 -1.30
N GLY A 5 -11.88 -15.84 -0.77
CA GLY A 5 -11.46 -14.48 -1.07
C GLY A 5 -11.29 -13.61 0.19
N VAL A 6 -10.86 -12.37 0.00
CA VAL A 6 -10.64 -11.42 1.10
C VAL A 6 -11.97 -10.81 1.54
N ARG A 7 -12.28 -10.94 2.82
CA ARG A 7 -13.41 -10.25 3.47
C ARG A 7 -12.87 -9.02 4.19
N LEU A 8 -13.28 -7.85 3.76
CA LEU A 8 -12.94 -6.61 4.44
C LEU A 8 -13.74 -6.44 5.73
N PRO A 9 -13.12 -5.97 6.83
CA PRO A 9 -13.85 -5.60 8.03
C PRO A 9 -14.79 -4.43 7.72
N LYS A 10 -15.93 -4.38 8.43
CA LYS A 10 -16.87 -3.25 8.35
C LYS A 10 -16.36 -2.09 9.20
N PHE A 11 -16.66 -0.88 8.75
CA PHE A 11 -16.41 0.33 9.51
C PHE A 11 -17.66 0.72 10.28
N ASP A 12 -17.52 0.96 11.59
CA ASP A 12 -18.58 1.46 12.43
C ASP A 12 -18.40 2.97 12.67
N ILE A 13 -19.42 3.77 12.34
CA ILE A 13 -19.40 5.21 12.54
C ILE A 13 -19.68 5.46 14.03
N GLN A 14 -18.63 5.87 14.75
CA GLN A 14 -18.76 6.24 16.17
C GLN A 14 -19.34 7.67 16.29
N PRO A 15 -20.10 7.98 17.35
CA PRO A 15 -20.71 9.31 17.53
C PRO A 15 -19.69 10.45 17.45
N GLU A 16 -18.50 10.27 18.01
CA GLU A 16 -17.40 11.25 17.99
C GLU A 16 -16.91 11.61 16.59
N TYR A 17 -17.09 10.71 15.60
CA TYR A 17 -16.74 11.02 14.22
C TYR A 17 -17.75 11.90 13.53
N LEU A 18 -19.01 11.90 13.99
CA LEU A 18 -20.04 12.79 13.47
C LEU A 18 -19.78 14.26 13.81
N ASP A 19 -19.09 14.53 14.92
CA ASP A 19 -18.66 15.88 15.29
C ASP A 19 -17.58 16.45 14.36
N LEU A 20 -16.98 15.57 13.55
CA LEU A 20 -15.95 15.97 12.58
C LEU A 20 -16.48 16.49 11.26
N ILE A 21 -17.79 16.40 11.02
CA ILE A 21 -18.42 16.75 9.73
C ILE A 21 -19.49 17.83 9.91
N ASP A 22 -19.82 18.53 8.81
CA ASP A 22 -20.70 19.72 8.90
C ASP A 22 -22.20 19.40 9.03
N ASN A 23 -22.65 18.25 8.50
CA ASN A 23 -24.07 17.88 8.46
C ASN A 23 -24.25 16.41 8.89
N PRO A 24 -24.07 16.10 10.19
CA PRO A 24 -24.14 14.72 10.68
C PRO A 24 -25.49 14.06 10.45
N GLU A 25 -26.57 14.85 10.44
CA GLU A 25 -27.95 14.38 10.24
C GLU A 25 -28.20 13.78 8.84
N LYS A 26 -27.34 14.08 7.87
CA LYS A 26 -27.43 13.56 6.51
C LYS A 26 -26.73 12.20 6.34
N VAL A 27 -25.97 11.77 7.33
CA VAL A 27 -25.21 10.52 7.28
C VAL A 27 -26.10 9.35 7.69
N LYS A 28 -26.41 8.48 6.75
CA LYS A 28 -27.21 7.26 6.97
C LYS A 28 -26.38 5.97 6.92
N ASN A 29 -25.21 6.02 6.29
CA ASN A 29 -24.33 4.89 6.09
C ASN A 29 -22.88 5.34 5.94
N THR A 30 -21.96 4.39 5.82
CA THR A 30 -20.52 4.65 5.71
C THR A 30 -20.15 5.41 4.43
N TYR A 31 -20.89 5.23 3.34
CA TYR A 31 -20.65 6.00 2.11
C TYR A 31 -21.01 7.47 2.26
N ASP A 32 -22.13 7.79 2.91
CA ASP A 32 -22.52 9.18 3.20
C ASP A 32 -21.47 9.84 4.10
N PHE A 33 -20.94 9.11 5.07
CA PHE A 33 -19.87 9.57 5.95
C PHE A 33 -18.58 9.87 5.17
N LEU A 34 -18.19 8.99 4.24
CA LEU A 34 -17.03 9.21 3.37
C LEU A 34 -17.20 10.47 2.53
N ILE A 35 -18.38 10.68 1.94
CA ILE A 35 -18.69 11.91 1.19
C ILE A 35 -18.54 13.14 2.07
N ALA A 36 -19.09 13.12 3.29
CA ALA A 36 -19.02 14.25 4.22
C ALA A 36 -17.57 14.60 4.60
N LEU A 37 -16.74 13.59 4.84
CA LEU A 37 -15.30 13.78 5.08
C LEU A 37 -14.60 14.40 3.86
N CYS A 38 -14.91 13.93 2.65
CA CYS A 38 -14.37 14.49 1.41
C CYS A 38 -14.79 15.95 1.23
N GLN A 39 -16.06 16.29 1.49
CA GLN A 39 -16.56 17.67 1.43
C GLN A 39 -15.82 18.58 2.41
N LYS A 40 -15.57 18.12 3.64
CA LYS A 40 -14.79 18.87 4.63
C LYS A 40 -13.33 19.08 4.17
N GLY A 41 -12.71 18.03 3.62
CA GLY A 41 -11.37 18.12 3.04
C GLY A 41 -11.31 19.10 1.88
N PHE A 42 -12.28 19.05 0.98
CA PHE A 42 -12.36 19.91 -0.20
C PHE A 42 -12.53 21.40 0.15
N LYS A 43 -13.33 21.72 1.17
CA LYS A 43 -13.48 23.11 1.64
C LYS A 43 -12.15 23.77 2.02
N LYS A 44 -11.17 22.99 2.51
CA LYS A 44 -9.86 23.53 2.91
C LYS A 44 -9.00 23.98 1.73
N LEU A 45 -9.32 23.55 0.52
CA LEU A 45 -8.56 23.94 -0.68
C LEU A 45 -8.90 25.35 -1.16
N ASN A 46 -9.98 25.95 -0.65
CA ASN A 46 -10.43 27.31 -0.98
C ASN A 46 -10.57 27.57 -2.49
N ILE A 47 -10.92 26.55 -3.27
CA ILE A 47 -11.12 26.67 -4.72
C ILE A 47 -12.41 27.45 -4.98
N LYS A 48 -12.36 28.44 -5.88
CA LYS A 48 -13.49 29.31 -6.20
C LYS A 48 -14.63 28.49 -6.81
N LYS A 49 -15.77 28.47 -6.14
CA LYS A 49 -16.98 27.77 -6.59
C LYS A 49 -17.41 28.22 -7.99
N GLY A 50 -17.68 27.26 -8.87
CA GLY A 50 -18.12 27.53 -10.25
C GLY A 50 -17.00 27.82 -11.24
N SER A 51 -15.72 27.80 -10.84
CA SER A 51 -14.59 27.86 -11.77
C SER A 51 -14.40 26.50 -12.49
N ASP A 52 -13.71 26.51 -13.62
CA ASP A 52 -13.33 25.29 -14.36
C ASP A 52 -12.48 24.37 -13.48
N GLU A 53 -11.60 24.95 -12.68
CA GLU A 53 -10.84 24.22 -11.69
C GLU A 53 -11.74 23.52 -10.68
N HIS A 54 -12.72 24.22 -10.11
CA HIS A 54 -13.70 23.62 -9.19
C HIS A 54 -14.42 22.44 -9.83
N LYS A 55 -14.84 22.57 -11.10
CA LYS A 55 -15.50 21.49 -11.84
C LYS A 55 -14.57 20.28 -11.99
N LYS A 56 -13.34 20.49 -12.44
CA LYS A 56 -12.31 19.42 -12.59
C LYS A 56 -12.15 18.61 -11.31
N TYR A 57 -12.04 19.28 -10.16
CA TYR A 57 -11.87 18.64 -8.86
C TYR A 57 -13.13 17.89 -8.42
N VAL A 58 -14.30 18.48 -8.59
CA VAL A 58 -15.58 17.86 -8.22
C VAL A 58 -15.86 16.62 -9.07
N ASP A 59 -15.64 16.68 -10.38
CA ASP A 59 -15.80 15.55 -11.29
C ASP A 59 -14.88 14.40 -10.88
N ARG A 60 -13.64 14.70 -10.47
CA ARG A 60 -12.69 13.70 -9.98
C ARG A 60 -13.14 13.05 -8.66
N ILE A 61 -13.69 13.82 -7.71
CA ILE A 61 -14.22 13.29 -6.46
C ILE A 61 -15.33 12.27 -6.73
N TYR A 62 -16.33 12.65 -7.52
CA TYR A 62 -17.45 11.76 -7.83
C TYR A 62 -16.99 10.52 -8.58
N TYR A 63 -16.11 10.67 -9.55
CA TYR A 63 -15.53 9.55 -10.28
C TYR A 63 -14.86 8.52 -9.34
N GLU A 64 -14.02 8.96 -8.42
CA GLU A 64 -13.36 8.07 -7.47
C GLU A 64 -14.33 7.44 -6.47
N LEU A 65 -15.26 8.24 -5.91
CA LEU A 65 -16.25 7.77 -4.96
C LEU A 65 -17.17 6.69 -5.56
N ASP A 66 -17.59 6.85 -6.80
CA ASP A 66 -18.42 5.87 -7.49
C ASP A 66 -17.69 4.55 -7.68
N ILE A 67 -16.42 4.59 -8.08
CA ILE A 67 -15.59 3.38 -8.21
C ILE A 67 -15.39 2.70 -6.86
N LEU A 68 -15.04 3.45 -5.82
CA LEU A 68 -14.82 2.91 -4.48
C LEU A 68 -16.09 2.26 -3.93
N LYS A 69 -17.27 2.86 -4.16
CA LYS A 69 -18.57 2.31 -3.77
C LYS A 69 -18.88 1.03 -4.54
N GLU A 70 -18.76 1.05 -5.86
CA GLU A 70 -19.04 -0.10 -6.73
C GLU A 70 -18.18 -1.32 -6.36
N LEU A 71 -16.93 -1.09 -6.02
CA LEU A 71 -15.97 -2.14 -5.65
C LEU A 71 -16.06 -2.55 -4.17
N GLY A 72 -16.85 -1.85 -3.33
CA GLY A 72 -17.01 -2.17 -1.92
C GLY A 72 -15.82 -1.74 -1.04
N PHE A 73 -15.01 -0.77 -1.48
CA PHE A 73 -13.83 -0.31 -0.74
C PHE A 73 -14.12 0.81 0.27
N VAL A 74 -15.36 1.26 0.40
CA VAL A 74 -15.73 2.37 1.29
C VAL A 74 -15.26 2.13 2.72
N ASP A 75 -15.61 0.98 3.29
CA ASP A 75 -15.23 0.63 4.68
C ASP A 75 -13.71 0.51 4.84
N TYR A 76 -13.03 -0.04 3.85
CA TYR A 76 -11.56 -0.13 3.85
C TYR A 76 -10.90 1.25 3.89
N ILE A 77 -11.34 2.18 3.05
CA ILE A 77 -10.84 3.56 3.03
C ILE A 77 -11.09 4.26 4.38
N LEU A 78 -12.26 4.05 4.97
CA LEU A 78 -12.59 4.62 6.28
C LEU A 78 -11.78 4.02 7.43
N LEU A 79 -11.44 2.73 7.36
CA LEU A 79 -10.53 2.09 8.33
C LEU A 79 -9.13 2.69 8.26
N VAL A 80 -8.61 2.91 7.05
CA VAL A 80 -7.33 3.60 6.85
C VAL A 80 -7.40 5.03 7.37
N TRP A 81 -8.47 5.77 7.05
CA TRP A 81 -8.70 7.11 7.59
C TRP A 81 -8.73 7.12 9.12
N LYS A 82 -9.36 6.14 9.77
CA LYS A 82 -9.42 6.02 11.23
C LYS A 82 -8.04 5.95 11.86
N VAL A 83 -7.13 5.17 11.27
CA VAL A 83 -5.74 5.07 11.73
C VAL A 83 -5.00 6.41 11.56
N ILE A 84 -5.17 7.07 10.43
CA ILE A 84 -4.56 8.39 10.17
C ILE A 84 -5.14 9.45 11.12
N HIS A 85 -6.45 9.40 11.37
CA HIS A 85 -7.10 10.28 12.33
C HIS A 85 -6.54 10.08 13.74
N PHE A 86 -6.40 8.84 14.20
CA PHE A 86 -5.75 8.54 15.48
C PHE A 86 -4.32 9.09 15.53
N CYS A 87 -3.51 8.89 14.49
CA CYS A 87 -2.16 9.44 14.44
C CYS A 87 -2.19 10.97 14.57
N LYS A 88 -3.12 11.63 13.90
CA LYS A 88 -3.25 13.08 13.92
C LYS A 88 -3.64 13.61 15.30
N VAL A 89 -4.63 13.01 15.98
CA VAL A 89 -5.08 13.47 17.30
C VAL A 89 -4.09 13.12 18.41
N SER A 90 -3.23 12.13 18.18
CA SER A 90 -2.16 11.70 19.09
C SER A 90 -0.80 12.35 18.77
N ASP A 91 -0.76 13.32 17.88
CA ASP A 91 0.47 14.00 17.42
C ASP A 91 1.57 13.01 16.96
N ILE A 92 1.16 11.99 16.22
CA ILE A 92 2.05 11.01 15.63
C ILE A 92 2.34 11.40 14.18
N PRO A 93 3.60 11.72 13.82
CA PRO A 93 3.95 12.05 12.45
C PRO A 93 3.69 10.89 11.49
N VAL A 94 3.04 11.21 10.37
CA VAL A 94 2.76 10.29 9.26
C VAL A 94 3.38 10.84 7.99
N GLY A 95 3.92 9.96 7.14
CA GLY A 95 4.51 10.30 5.86
C GLY A 95 3.55 10.99 4.89
N LEU A 96 4.10 11.46 3.78
CA LEU A 96 3.34 12.18 2.74
C LEU A 96 2.43 11.26 1.92
N GLY A 97 2.56 9.95 2.09
CA GLY A 97 1.99 8.92 1.23
C GLY A 97 2.97 8.48 0.14
N ARG A 98 2.87 7.24 -0.26
CA ARG A 98 3.72 6.62 -1.27
C ARG A 98 2.95 5.60 -2.11
N GLY A 99 3.60 5.04 -3.12
CA GLY A 99 3.01 4.01 -3.98
C GLY A 99 1.84 4.52 -4.81
N SER A 100 0.94 3.63 -5.16
CA SER A 100 -0.23 3.92 -6.00
C SER A 100 -1.29 4.77 -5.31
N ALA A 101 -1.35 4.75 -3.98
CA ALA A 101 -2.31 5.52 -3.18
C ALA A 101 -2.24 7.04 -3.41
N ALA A 102 -1.06 7.56 -3.81
CA ALA A 102 -0.88 8.96 -4.19
C ALA A 102 -1.75 9.38 -5.40
N GLY A 103 -2.21 8.42 -6.22
CA GLY A 103 -3.11 8.66 -7.35
C GLY A 103 -4.57 8.95 -6.95
N SER A 104 -4.97 8.75 -5.68
CA SER A 104 -6.33 9.00 -5.22
C SER A 104 -6.49 10.38 -4.61
N PHE A 105 -7.43 11.16 -5.16
CA PHE A 105 -7.82 12.46 -4.62
C PHE A 105 -8.69 12.31 -3.35
N VAL A 106 -9.49 11.27 -3.28
CA VAL A 106 -10.26 10.93 -2.07
C VAL A 106 -9.30 10.74 -0.89
N LEU A 107 -8.21 9.96 -1.04
CA LEU A 107 -7.23 9.77 0.02
C LEU A 107 -6.52 11.08 0.42
N TYR A 108 -6.29 11.99 -0.53
CA TYR A 108 -5.76 13.32 -0.25
C TYR A 108 -6.74 14.15 0.61
N LEU A 109 -8.01 14.17 0.25
CA LEU A 109 -9.04 14.90 1.00
C LEU A 109 -9.21 14.38 2.43
N LEU A 110 -9.04 13.08 2.62
CA LEU A 110 -9.05 12.42 3.93
C LEU A 110 -7.76 12.67 4.74
N GLY A 111 -6.72 13.21 4.11
CA GLY A 111 -5.40 13.42 4.72
C GLY A 111 -4.59 12.15 4.90
N VAL A 112 -4.96 11.06 4.22
CA VAL A 112 -4.20 9.81 4.14
C VAL A 112 -2.94 10.01 3.31
N THR A 113 -3.06 10.73 2.20
CA THR A 113 -1.91 11.23 1.43
C THR A 113 -1.86 12.76 1.52
N LYS A 114 -0.70 13.34 1.20
CA LYS A 114 -0.52 14.81 1.15
C LYS A 114 -0.18 15.28 -0.26
N ILE A 115 -0.44 14.44 -1.24
CA ILE A 115 -0.18 14.71 -2.66
C ILE A 115 -1.51 14.94 -3.35
N ASP A 116 -1.70 16.15 -3.88
CA ASP A 116 -2.87 16.50 -4.67
C ASP A 116 -2.79 15.83 -6.05
N SER A 117 -3.47 14.70 -6.19
CA SER A 117 -3.43 13.90 -7.41
C SER A 117 -4.04 14.61 -8.64
N VAL A 118 -4.95 15.57 -8.42
CA VAL A 118 -5.55 16.37 -9.51
C VAL A 118 -4.56 17.41 -10.03
N LYS A 119 -3.88 18.10 -9.10
CA LYS A 119 -2.85 19.08 -9.43
C LYS A 119 -1.67 18.46 -10.21
N TYR A 120 -1.26 17.28 -9.81
CA TYR A 120 -0.14 16.55 -10.44
C TYR A 120 -0.59 15.59 -11.54
N GLU A 121 -1.85 15.63 -11.94
CA GLU A 121 -2.43 14.83 -13.04
C GLU A 121 -2.18 13.32 -12.90
N LEU A 122 -2.23 12.81 -11.67
CA LEU A 122 -2.02 11.40 -11.37
C LEU A 122 -3.27 10.57 -11.70
N PHE A 123 -3.04 9.39 -12.26
CA PHE A 123 -4.12 8.47 -12.64
C PHE A 123 -4.63 7.67 -11.46
N PHE A 124 -5.94 7.74 -11.19
CA PHE A 124 -6.60 6.95 -10.16
C PHE A 124 -6.57 5.45 -10.45
N GLU A 125 -6.58 5.08 -11.72
CA GLU A 125 -6.57 3.70 -12.19
C GLU A 125 -5.28 2.94 -11.83
N ARG A 126 -4.22 3.66 -11.48
CA ARG A 126 -3.00 3.05 -10.91
C ARG A 126 -3.23 2.58 -9.48
N PHE A 127 -4.12 3.23 -8.74
CA PHE A 127 -4.49 2.87 -7.38
C PHE A 127 -5.60 1.82 -7.39
N VAL A 128 -6.72 2.08 -8.06
CA VAL A 128 -7.86 1.17 -8.17
C VAL A 128 -8.35 1.12 -9.61
N SER A 129 -8.52 -0.09 -10.14
CA SER A 129 -9.05 -0.29 -11.49
C SER A 129 -10.24 -1.25 -11.47
N LYS A 130 -11.38 -0.83 -12.06
CA LYS A 130 -12.56 -1.68 -12.23
C LYS A 130 -12.27 -2.96 -13.03
N ILE A 131 -11.34 -2.89 -13.96
CA ILE A 131 -10.96 -4.04 -14.82
C ILE A 131 -10.26 -5.11 -14.00
N ARG A 132 -9.53 -4.72 -12.97
CA ARG A 132 -8.76 -5.62 -12.11
C ARG A 132 -9.57 -6.13 -10.92
N ALA A 133 -10.48 -5.33 -10.38
CA ALA A 133 -11.24 -5.68 -9.18
C ALA A 133 -12.41 -6.61 -9.53
N LYS A 134 -12.20 -7.91 -9.35
CA LYS A 134 -13.27 -8.90 -9.45
C LYS A 134 -13.89 -9.11 -8.07
N LYS A 135 -15.22 -9.00 -7.99
CA LYS A 135 -15.95 -9.35 -6.78
C LYS A 135 -16.81 -10.57 -7.01
N LYS A 136 -16.90 -11.45 -6.01
CA LYS A 136 -17.80 -12.59 -5.96
C LYS A 136 -18.74 -12.43 -4.77
N VAL A 137 -20.03 -12.61 -4.97
CA VAL A 137 -21.01 -12.60 -3.88
C VAL A 137 -21.38 -14.04 -3.58
N VAL A 138 -21.21 -14.46 -2.33
CA VAL A 138 -21.60 -15.80 -1.83
C VAL A 138 -22.42 -15.58 -0.56
N ASP A 139 -23.64 -16.10 -0.54
CA ASP A 139 -24.56 -15.98 0.60
C ASP A 139 -24.77 -14.54 1.11
N GLY A 140 -24.84 -13.58 0.18
CA GLY A 140 -25.00 -12.16 0.50
C GLY A 140 -23.72 -11.46 1.00
N VAL A 141 -22.60 -12.19 1.09
CA VAL A 141 -21.29 -11.61 1.47
C VAL A 141 -20.46 -11.36 0.24
N THR A 142 -19.94 -10.14 0.11
CA THR A 142 -19.03 -9.78 -0.99
C THR A 142 -17.60 -10.17 -0.63
N TYR A 143 -17.02 -11.00 -1.47
CA TYR A 143 -15.60 -11.37 -1.44
C TYR A 143 -14.86 -10.66 -2.57
N LEU A 144 -13.68 -10.15 -2.27
CA LEU A 144 -12.78 -9.52 -3.23
C LEU A 144 -11.64 -10.48 -3.57
N ASP A 145 -11.17 -10.43 -4.80
CA ASP A 145 -9.93 -11.10 -5.16
C ASP A 145 -8.76 -10.36 -4.49
N GLY A 146 -8.11 -11.01 -3.53
CA GLY A 146 -7.05 -10.40 -2.73
C GLY A 146 -5.82 -9.97 -3.54
N SER A 147 -5.59 -10.58 -4.72
CA SER A 147 -4.52 -10.19 -5.63
C SER A 147 -4.75 -8.83 -6.30
N LEU A 148 -5.96 -8.30 -6.21
CA LEU A 148 -6.45 -7.12 -6.92
C LEU A 148 -6.84 -5.98 -5.96
N MET A 149 -6.63 -6.16 -4.66
CA MET A 149 -6.86 -5.11 -3.66
C MET A 149 -5.88 -3.97 -3.86
N CYS A 150 -6.41 -2.76 -3.67
CA CYS A 150 -5.56 -1.58 -3.63
C CYS A 150 -4.71 -1.57 -2.34
N ASP A 151 -3.44 -1.31 -2.50
CA ASP A 151 -2.48 -1.21 -1.42
C ASP A 151 -2.35 0.23 -0.95
N ILE A 152 -2.48 0.46 0.37
CA ILE A 152 -2.28 1.78 0.96
C ILE A 152 -1.13 1.67 1.95
N ASP A 153 0.03 2.08 1.50
CA ASP A 153 1.22 2.16 2.33
C ASP A 153 1.18 3.40 3.24
N MET A 154 1.38 3.19 4.54
CA MET A 154 1.45 4.27 5.52
C MET A 154 2.78 4.25 6.24
N ASP A 155 3.55 5.33 6.10
CA ASP A 155 4.76 5.54 6.87
C ASP A 155 4.40 6.24 8.18
N VAL A 156 4.75 5.62 9.31
CA VAL A 156 4.50 6.14 10.65
C VAL A 156 5.83 6.34 11.37
N CYS A 157 5.93 7.38 12.19
CA CYS A 157 7.12 7.64 13.01
C CYS A 157 7.56 6.38 13.74
N TYR A 158 8.82 5.99 13.55
CA TYR A 158 9.40 4.76 14.10
C TYR A 158 9.23 4.65 15.63
N TYR A 159 9.51 5.73 16.35
CA TYR A 159 9.41 5.77 17.81
C TYR A 159 7.98 5.64 18.33
N LYS A 160 6.99 6.05 17.52
CA LYS A 160 5.56 6.01 17.86
C LYS A 160 4.80 4.84 17.24
N ARG A 161 5.47 4.01 16.46
CA ARG A 161 4.84 2.86 15.79
C ARG A 161 4.16 1.90 16.77
N LYS A 162 4.75 1.72 17.96
CA LYS A 162 4.18 0.85 19.01
C LYS A 162 2.83 1.37 19.51
N ASP A 163 2.65 2.68 19.59
CA ASP A 163 1.40 3.29 20.04
C ASP A 163 0.27 3.05 19.02
N VAL A 164 0.59 3.14 17.73
CA VAL A 164 -0.37 2.82 16.65
C VAL A 164 -0.76 1.34 16.69
N LEU A 165 0.20 0.43 16.89
CA LEU A 165 -0.09 -1.00 16.99
C LEU A 165 -0.99 -1.31 18.20
N LYS A 166 -0.72 -0.72 19.37
CA LYS A 166 -1.56 -0.86 20.58
C LYS A 166 -2.97 -0.32 20.34
N TYR A 167 -3.10 0.82 19.61
CA TYR A 167 -4.39 1.34 19.23
C TYR A 167 -5.17 0.35 18.38
N LEU A 168 -4.54 -0.25 17.37
CA LEU A 168 -5.17 -1.26 16.52
C LEU A 168 -5.56 -2.51 17.31
N GLU A 169 -4.70 -3.00 18.19
CA GLU A 169 -4.98 -4.15 19.06
C GLU A 169 -6.20 -3.90 19.96
N LYS A 170 -6.31 -2.70 20.54
CA LYS A 170 -7.45 -2.28 21.35
C LYS A 170 -8.73 -2.15 20.51
N GLU A 171 -8.64 -1.52 19.36
CA GLU A 171 -9.77 -1.25 18.47
C GLU A 171 -10.39 -2.53 17.92
N PHE A 172 -9.56 -3.49 17.53
CA PHE A 172 -10.03 -4.76 16.95
C PHE A 172 -10.07 -5.92 17.97
N GLN A 173 -9.89 -5.66 19.25
CA GLN A 173 -10.11 -6.60 20.35
C GLN A 173 -9.53 -8.01 20.11
N GLY A 174 -8.24 -8.09 19.83
CA GLY A 174 -7.53 -9.36 19.61
C GLY A 174 -7.76 -10.03 18.25
N LYS A 175 -8.45 -9.35 17.31
CA LYS A 175 -8.59 -9.79 15.92
C LYS A 175 -7.48 -9.24 15.03
N THR A 176 -6.37 -8.86 15.59
CA THR A 176 -5.16 -8.41 14.88
C THR A 176 -4.11 -9.47 14.88
N SER A 177 -3.34 -9.57 13.81
CA SER A 177 -2.22 -10.49 13.71
C SER A 177 -1.08 -9.84 12.91
N LYS A 178 0.15 -10.24 13.22
CA LYS A 178 1.32 -9.88 12.42
C LYS A 178 1.50 -10.91 11.31
N ILE A 179 1.58 -10.43 10.08
CA ILE A 179 1.92 -11.28 8.95
C ILE A 179 3.43 -11.49 8.95
N ARG A 180 3.86 -12.75 9.00
CA ARG A 180 5.25 -13.14 8.84
C ARG A 180 5.52 -13.34 7.35
N THR A 181 6.43 -12.55 6.80
CA THR A 181 6.92 -12.74 5.44
C THR A 181 8.21 -13.54 5.49
N LEU A 182 8.28 -14.61 4.72
CA LEU A 182 9.51 -15.34 4.47
C LEU A 182 10.14 -14.74 3.21
N ASN A 183 11.24 -14.04 3.40
CA ASN A 183 12.00 -13.50 2.29
C ASN A 183 13.11 -14.50 1.95
N THR A 184 13.17 -14.90 0.68
CA THR A 184 14.29 -15.64 0.11
C THR A 184 15.21 -14.65 -0.58
N LEU A 185 16.51 -14.85 -0.42
CA LEU A 185 17.51 -14.08 -1.15
C LEU A 185 17.57 -14.58 -2.60
N SER A 186 17.62 -13.66 -3.56
CA SER A 186 17.90 -14.04 -4.95
C SER A 186 19.36 -14.51 -5.08
N GLY A 187 19.67 -15.36 -6.07
CA GLY A 187 21.02 -15.84 -6.31
C GLY A 187 22.08 -14.71 -6.33
N LYS A 188 21.76 -13.56 -6.97
CA LYS A 188 22.66 -12.39 -6.97
C LYS A 188 22.91 -11.83 -5.57
N LEU A 189 21.90 -11.81 -4.72
CA LEU A 189 22.03 -11.27 -3.38
C LEU A 189 22.75 -12.25 -2.45
N VAL A 190 22.46 -13.55 -2.58
CA VAL A 190 23.19 -14.60 -1.85
C VAL A 190 24.68 -14.52 -2.12
N MET A 191 25.08 -14.48 -3.40
CA MET A 191 26.51 -14.38 -3.78
C MET A 191 27.19 -13.16 -3.17
N LYS A 192 26.51 -12.00 -3.17
CA LYS A 192 27.05 -10.79 -2.55
C LYS A 192 27.24 -10.91 -1.04
N GLU A 193 26.22 -11.42 -0.36
CA GLU A 193 26.27 -11.53 1.10
C GLU A 193 27.30 -12.61 1.54
N CYS A 194 27.35 -13.76 0.85
CA CYS A 194 28.36 -14.78 1.11
C CYS A 194 29.79 -14.27 0.90
N GLY A 195 30.06 -13.62 -0.24
CA GLY A 195 31.42 -13.11 -0.53
C GLY A 195 31.89 -12.08 0.49
N LYS A 196 31.02 -11.16 0.88
CA LYS A 196 31.32 -10.15 1.91
C LYS A 196 31.52 -10.76 3.30
N THR A 197 30.71 -11.76 3.67
CA THR A 197 30.70 -12.31 5.02
C THR A 197 31.75 -13.40 5.24
N VAL A 198 32.01 -14.23 4.22
CA VAL A 198 32.87 -15.41 4.34
C VAL A 198 34.32 -15.12 3.98
N GLU A 199 34.57 -14.23 3.02
CA GLU A 199 35.90 -13.93 2.46
C GLU A 199 36.25 -12.44 2.51
N ASP A 200 35.47 -11.59 3.19
CA ASP A 200 35.71 -10.14 3.28
C ASP A 200 35.86 -9.45 1.91
N LYS A 201 35.19 -9.98 0.88
CA LYS A 201 35.21 -9.41 -0.47
C LYS A 201 34.63 -8.02 -0.50
N SER A 202 35.18 -7.15 -1.33
CA SER A 202 34.64 -5.80 -1.49
C SER A 202 33.26 -5.80 -2.16
N GLU A 203 32.47 -4.79 -1.85
CA GLU A 203 31.15 -4.63 -2.49
C GLU A 203 31.26 -4.42 -4.00
N THR A 204 32.30 -3.75 -4.45
CA THR A 204 32.59 -3.54 -5.89
C THR A 204 32.84 -4.85 -6.59
N GLU A 205 33.70 -5.72 -6.03
CA GLU A 205 33.99 -7.04 -6.57
C GLU A 205 32.72 -7.89 -6.64
N MET A 206 31.99 -7.94 -5.54
CA MET A 206 30.77 -8.75 -5.48
C MET A 206 29.62 -8.21 -6.39
N ASN A 207 29.59 -6.92 -6.67
CA ASN A 207 28.71 -6.35 -7.68
C ASN A 207 29.10 -6.81 -9.10
N GLN A 208 30.35 -6.84 -9.43
CA GLN A 208 30.85 -7.36 -10.71
C GLN A 208 30.49 -8.84 -10.88
N VAL A 209 30.85 -9.68 -9.91
CA VAL A 209 30.57 -11.13 -9.94
C VAL A 209 29.08 -11.41 -10.05
N SER A 210 28.27 -10.77 -9.21
CA SER A 210 26.80 -10.97 -9.24
C SER A 210 26.17 -10.49 -10.56
N SER A 211 26.81 -9.59 -11.30
CA SER A 211 26.34 -9.15 -12.62
C SER A 211 26.46 -10.23 -13.69
N LEU A 212 27.39 -11.18 -13.52
CA LEU A 212 27.58 -12.32 -14.40
C LEU A 212 26.42 -13.29 -14.39
N ILE A 213 25.63 -13.35 -13.29
CA ILE A 213 24.42 -14.18 -13.22
C ILE A 213 23.36 -13.59 -14.14
N PRO A 214 22.89 -14.31 -15.17
CA PRO A 214 21.95 -13.76 -16.15
C PRO A 214 20.56 -13.55 -15.58
N LYS A 215 19.79 -12.69 -16.25
CA LYS A 215 18.35 -12.54 -16.05
C LYS A 215 17.62 -13.03 -17.28
N VAL A 216 16.68 -13.95 -17.09
CA VAL A 216 15.81 -14.44 -18.15
C VAL A 216 14.39 -13.98 -17.87
N PHE A 217 13.76 -13.26 -18.81
CA PHE A 217 12.45 -12.65 -18.67
C PHE A 217 12.29 -11.80 -17.38
N GLY A 218 13.37 -11.11 -16.96
CA GLY A 218 13.39 -10.26 -15.76
C GLY A 218 13.63 -11.00 -14.44
N GLN A 219 13.62 -12.32 -14.44
CA GLN A 219 13.97 -13.16 -13.28
C GLN A 219 15.45 -13.52 -13.27
N VAL A 220 16.05 -13.45 -12.08
CA VAL A 220 17.45 -13.86 -11.88
C VAL A 220 17.52 -15.39 -11.96
N LYS A 221 18.42 -15.93 -12.78
CA LYS A 221 18.69 -17.36 -12.83
C LYS A 221 19.20 -17.91 -11.49
N ASP A 222 19.00 -19.19 -11.28
CA ASP A 222 19.61 -19.90 -10.16
C ASP A 222 21.13 -19.86 -10.26
N ILE A 223 21.80 -19.92 -9.11
CA ILE A 223 23.29 -19.90 -9.03
C ILE A 223 23.88 -21.12 -9.73
N SER A 224 23.29 -22.29 -9.55
CA SER A 224 23.72 -23.53 -10.20
C SER A 224 23.60 -23.46 -11.73
N GLU A 225 22.47 -22.96 -12.24
CA GLU A 225 22.31 -22.75 -13.68
C GLU A 225 23.33 -21.74 -14.24
N ALA A 226 23.59 -20.68 -13.50
CA ALA A 226 24.59 -19.69 -13.90
C ALA A 226 26.02 -20.27 -13.90
N TYR A 227 26.35 -21.13 -12.93
CA TYR A 227 27.61 -21.85 -12.88
C TYR A 227 27.84 -22.76 -14.09
N ASP A 228 26.79 -23.46 -14.53
CA ASP A 228 26.87 -24.38 -15.68
C ASP A 228 26.94 -23.63 -17.02
N GLU A 229 26.26 -22.50 -17.14
CA GLU A 229 26.11 -21.80 -18.42
C GLU A 229 27.08 -20.63 -18.66
N VAL A 230 27.61 -20.02 -17.60
CA VAL A 230 28.45 -18.83 -17.71
C VAL A 230 29.89 -19.15 -17.30
N SER A 231 30.77 -19.36 -18.29
CA SER A 231 32.16 -19.74 -18.05
C SER A 231 32.96 -18.79 -17.15
N GLU A 232 32.75 -17.49 -17.29
CA GLU A 232 33.42 -16.48 -16.47
C GLU A 232 32.93 -16.55 -14.99
N PHE A 233 31.64 -16.80 -14.77
CA PHE A 233 31.09 -17.00 -13.43
C PHE A 233 31.62 -18.29 -12.80
N LYS A 234 31.68 -19.36 -13.60
CA LYS A 234 32.25 -20.65 -13.18
C LYS A 234 33.67 -20.50 -12.75
N GLU A 235 34.52 -19.87 -13.58
CA GLU A 235 35.93 -19.64 -13.27
C GLU A 235 36.11 -18.85 -11.96
N TRP A 236 35.28 -17.83 -11.75
CA TRP A 236 35.30 -17.09 -10.49
C TRP A 236 34.92 -17.99 -9.30
N CYS A 237 33.85 -18.79 -9.41
CA CYS A 237 33.42 -19.72 -8.37
C CYS A 237 34.48 -20.76 -8.01
N ASP A 238 35.14 -21.34 -9.02
CA ASP A 238 36.20 -22.33 -8.83
C ASP A 238 37.42 -21.74 -8.10
N ASN A 239 37.71 -20.46 -8.34
CA ASN A 239 38.75 -19.71 -7.66
C ASN A 239 38.36 -19.20 -6.25
N ASN A 240 37.07 -19.22 -5.91
CA ASN A 240 36.53 -18.75 -4.63
C ASN A 240 35.61 -19.81 -3.99
N PRO A 241 36.11 -21.02 -3.70
CA PRO A 241 35.27 -22.15 -3.28
C PRO A 241 34.58 -21.92 -1.93
N ARG A 242 35.13 -21.08 -1.05
CA ARG A 242 34.53 -20.78 0.24
C ARG A 242 33.25 -19.94 0.08
N THR A 243 33.25 -18.97 -0.82
CA THR A 243 32.06 -18.15 -1.10
C THR A 243 30.99 -18.94 -1.83
N TYR A 244 31.39 -19.76 -2.81
CA TYR A 244 30.43 -20.55 -3.62
C TYR A 244 29.89 -21.75 -2.86
N GLY A 245 30.66 -22.38 -1.98
CA GLY A 245 30.28 -23.56 -1.22
C GLY A 245 29.45 -23.26 0.04
N THR A 246 29.20 -22.00 0.36
CA THR A 246 28.36 -21.56 1.48
C THR A 246 26.93 -21.40 1.06
#